data_d754e10212ad3f8fa1518dd3efda77e7
#
_entry.id   d754e10212ad3f8fa1518dd3efda77e7
#
_cell.length_a   1.000
_cell.length_b   1.000
_cell.length_c   1.000
_cell.angle_alpha   90.00
_cell.angle_beta   90.00
_cell.angle_gamma   90.00
#
_symmetry.space_group_name_H-M   'P 1'
#
loop_
_entity.id
_entity.type
_entity.pdbx_description
1 polymer ?
#
loop_
_entity_poly.entity_id
_entity_poly.type
_entity_poly.pdbx_seq_one_letter_code
_entity_poly.pdbx_strand_id
1 'polypeptide(L)'
;MNPYTSSGSVATMTANVSGNDKLNDLGDGPRQPGDPERYPVGAVTRRLMGYVRPHRISFTASFVSAAVSVILQLYTPILIGEGIDLIVATGQVDFDTLLPLVTKLALVVVGAAAFQWLQGYCVNRLSYETVRDMRVEASDKLSRMPLSFIDSHAHGDLMSRVVNDVDQVGDGLLQGFTQLFTGVITIVGTLAFMLSINLTMTLVVVLVTPLSIFAAGAIAKLSNKSFTAQQRIQGQLGGHIEEYVGEQKLVDAFAYGPHAQQRFDALNAELYTAGERAQFMGSLSNPGTRFINNIIYAVVAVIGCVGVITGVPAALTVGGVQIFLSYANQYTKPFNEVTNVITQIQTAYASARRMFALLDAREQEPDASDAVELAAPKGEVAFEHVDFSYVPDRKLLQDICIDAKPGMRFALVGPTGCGKTTLINLLLRFYDIDAGRIAVDGRSSRDYTRASLRRAFGMVLQDTWLFEGTVADNIAYGCPDATREQVIEAAKRAHAHKFIVQLPKGYDTVIGEDGGTFSQGQKQLLCIARVMLTDPAILLLDEATSSIDTRTELQVQAAFDELMAGRTSFVVAHRLSTIRNADCILVMRDGQIIERGTHDELLAADGSYAELYRSQFAQ
;
A
#
# COMPACT_ATOMS: atom_id res chain seq x y z
N MET A 1 28.57 -10.09 -48.43
CA MET A 1 29.64 -9.76 -47.49
C MET A 1 29.12 -8.62 -46.63
N ASN A 2 28.74 -8.90 -45.43
CA ASN A 2 28.10 -7.96 -44.48
C ASN A 2 28.97 -7.90 -43.22
N PRO A 3 29.62 -6.78 -42.88
CA PRO A 3 30.46 -6.67 -41.72
C PRO A 3 29.79 -5.81 -40.63
N TYR A 4 28.85 -6.37 -39.88
CA TYR A 4 28.45 -5.85 -38.56
C TYR A 4 27.81 -6.98 -37.73
N THR A 5 28.67 -7.87 -37.24
CA THR A 5 28.38 -8.69 -36.07
C THR A 5 29.33 -8.27 -34.98
N SER A 6 28.88 -7.42 -34.09
CA SER A 6 29.44 -7.31 -32.76
C SER A 6 28.33 -7.49 -31.72
N SER A 7 28.19 -8.74 -31.34
CA SER A 7 27.49 -9.15 -30.11
C SER A 7 28.22 -8.59 -28.91
N GLY A 8 27.57 -7.70 -28.16
CA GLY A 8 28.10 -7.14 -26.93
C GLY A 8 27.01 -6.54 -26.09
N SER A 9 26.62 -7.29 -25.03
CA SER A 9 25.99 -6.80 -23.80
C SER A 9 24.62 -6.08 -23.85
N VAL A 10 23.56 -6.85 -24.14
CA VAL A 10 22.20 -6.51 -23.65
C VAL A 10 21.64 -7.64 -22.76
N ALA A 11 22.50 -8.52 -22.25
CA ALA A 11 22.09 -9.72 -21.50
C ALA A 11 22.27 -9.57 -19.97
N THR A 12 22.14 -8.38 -19.40
CA THR A 12 22.41 -8.20 -17.96
C THR A 12 21.32 -7.46 -17.16
N MET A 13 20.10 -7.31 -17.68
CA MET A 13 19.00 -6.72 -16.90
C MET A 13 17.75 -7.60 -16.72
N THR A 14 17.70 -8.80 -17.30
CA THR A 14 16.56 -9.71 -17.11
C THR A 14 16.85 -10.91 -16.19
N ALA A 15 18.01 -10.93 -15.51
CA ALA A 15 18.44 -12.06 -14.69
C ALA A 15 18.13 -11.92 -13.17
N ASN A 16 17.40 -10.90 -12.73
CA ASN A 16 17.21 -10.63 -11.29
C ASN A 16 15.83 -10.93 -10.71
N VAL A 17 14.91 -11.55 -11.47
CA VAL A 17 13.61 -11.97 -10.91
C VAL A 17 13.59 -13.46 -10.53
N SER A 18 14.58 -14.26 -10.94
CA SER A 18 14.71 -15.68 -10.58
C SER A 18 15.72 -15.95 -9.46
N GLY A 19 16.35 -14.92 -8.89
CA GLY A 19 17.39 -15.05 -7.86
C GLY A 19 16.90 -15.03 -6.41
N ASN A 20 15.61 -14.79 -6.17
CA ASN A 20 15.10 -14.61 -4.80
C ASN A 20 14.98 -15.93 -3.99
N ASP A 21 15.02 -17.09 -4.64
CA ASP A 21 15.01 -18.40 -3.92
C ASP A 21 16.40 -18.85 -3.42
N LYS A 22 17.49 -18.19 -3.86
CA LYS A 22 18.86 -18.50 -3.37
C LYS A 22 19.44 -17.46 -2.40
N LEU A 23 18.74 -16.33 -2.19
CA LEU A 23 19.13 -15.35 -1.18
C LEU A 23 18.58 -15.68 0.22
N ASN A 24 17.68 -16.65 0.34
CA ASN A 24 17.14 -17.10 1.63
C ASN A 24 18.09 -18.00 2.42
N ASP A 25 19.24 -18.40 1.86
CA ASP A 25 20.23 -19.28 2.52
C ASP A 25 21.49 -18.55 3.01
N LEU A 26 21.52 -17.22 2.93
CA LEU A 26 22.60 -16.43 3.51
C LEU A 26 22.17 -15.84 4.86
N GLY A 27 22.31 -16.68 5.89
CA GLY A 27 22.72 -16.33 7.26
C GLY A 27 21.88 -15.34 8.03
N ASP A 28 21.33 -15.81 9.13
CA ASP A 28 21.01 -15.15 10.41
C ASP A 28 21.81 -13.88 10.76
N GLY A 29 21.70 -12.85 9.92
CA GLY A 29 22.00 -11.47 10.33
C GLY A 29 20.83 -10.94 11.18
N PRO A 30 21.04 -10.00 12.12
CA PRO A 30 19.98 -9.42 12.90
C PRO A 30 18.97 -8.74 11.95
N ARG A 31 17.77 -9.35 11.83
CA ARG A 31 16.67 -8.86 11.01
C ARG A 31 16.31 -7.44 11.43
N GLN A 32 16.31 -6.51 10.48
CA GLN A 32 16.06 -5.09 10.75
C GLN A 32 14.60 -4.84 11.17
N PRO A 33 14.33 -3.79 11.98
CA PRO A 33 12.96 -3.32 12.22
C PRO A 33 12.29 -2.99 10.88
N GLY A 34 11.09 -3.55 10.64
CA GLY A 34 10.37 -3.37 9.38
C GLY A 34 10.43 -4.56 8.40
N ASP A 35 11.14 -5.66 8.74
CA ASP A 35 11.11 -6.89 7.95
C ASP A 35 9.83 -7.69 8.23
N PRO A 36 8.98 -7.95 7.19
CA PRO A 36 7.74 -8.71 7.35
C PRO A 36 7.92 -10.13 7.89
N GLU A 37 9.06 -10.76 7.63
CA GLU A 37 9.35 -12.12 8.11
C GLU A 37 9.58 -12.21 9.63
N ARG A 38 9.82 -11.08 10.28
CA ARG A 38 10.02 -10.99 11.73
C ARG A 38 8.80 -11.41 12.55
N TYR A 39 7.60 -11.42 11.95
CA TYR A 39 6.35 -11.62 12.68
C TYR A 39 5.86 -13.06 12.59
N PRO A 40 6.09 -13.91 13.63
CA PRO A 40 5.49 -15.24 13.69
C PRO A 40 3.98 -15.12 13.83
N VAL A 41 3.23 -16.13 13.34
CA VAL A 41 1.76 -16.14 13.35
C VAL A 41 1.18 -15.77 14.73
N GLY A 42 1.75 -16.28 15.81
CA GLY A 42 1.27 -15.98 17.17
C GLY A 42 1.42 -14.50 17.58
N ALA A 43 2.49 -13.81 17.13
CA ALA A 43 2.67 -12.39 17.40
C ALA A 43 1.66 -11.55 16.61
N VAL A 44 1.45 -11.89 15.33
CA VAL A 44 0.44 -11.24 14.49
C VAL A 44 -0.96 -11.38 15.09
N THR A 45 -1.34 -12.61 15.49
CA THR A 45 -2.63 -12.87 16.13
C THR A 45 -2.81 -12.05 17.41
N ARG A 46 -1.78 -12.02 18.27
CA ARG A 46 -1.84 -11.23 19.53
C ARG A 46 -2.04 -9.75 19.24
N ARG A 47 -1.34 -9.21 18.25
CA ARG A 47 -1.45 -7.79 17.90
C ARG A 47 -2.80 -7.46 17.27
N LEU A 48 -3.32 -8.31 16.35
CA LEU A 48 -4.67 -8.18 15.82
C LEU A 48 -5.74 -8.24 16.92
N MET A 49 -5.58 -9.15 17.91
CA MET A 49 -6.46 -9.17 19.07
C MET A 49 -6.38 -7.88 19.92
N GLY A 50 -5.25 -7.19 19.88
CA GLY A 50 -5.10 -5.85 20.49
C GLY A 50 -6.06 -4.83 19.87
N TYR A 51 -6.21 -4.82 18.55
CA TYR A 51 -7.16 -3.95 17.83
C TYR A 51 -8.62 -4.38 18.02
N VAL A 52 -8.89 -5.66 18.24
CA VAL A 52 -10.23 -6.18 18.54
C VAL A 52 -10.67 -5.85 19.96
N ARG A 53 -9.73 -5.73 20.90
CA ARG A 53 -9.99 -5.54 22.33
C ARG A 53 -10.85 -4.31 22.68
N PRO A 54 -10.68 -3.13 22.04
CA PRO A 54 -11.57 -1.98 22.28
C PRO A 54 -13.03 -2.28 21.91
N HIS A 55 -13.25 -3.15 20.91
CA HIS A 55 -14.55 -3.50 20.35
C HIS A 55 -15.13 -4.80 20.92
N ARG A 56 -14.74 -5.17 22.14
CA ARG A 56 -15.12 -6.44 22.82
C ARG A 56 -16.62 -6.69 22.89
N ILE A 57 -17.44 -5.63 22.89
CA ILE A 57 -18.91 -5.78 22.94
C ILE A 57 -19.40 -6.37 21.60
N SER A 58 -18.98 -5.81 20.46
CA SER A 58 -19.30 -6.34 19.13
C SER A 58 -18.76 -7.76 18.95
N PHE A 59 -17.55 -8.04 19.45
CA PHE A 59 -16.94 -9.37 19.42
C PHE A 59 -17.75 -10.39 20.23
N THR A 60 -18.09 -10.10 21.48
CA THR A 60 -18.88 -11.03 22.34
C THR A 60 -20.30 -11.18 21.82
N ALA A 61 -20.93 -10.11 21.36
CA ALA A 61 -22.27 -10.16 20.76
C ALA A 61 -22.30 -11.02 19.49
N SER A 62 -21.26 -10.92 18.64
CA SER A 62 -21.16 -11.77 17.43
C SER A 62 -21.03 -13.25 17.78
N PHE A 63 -20.20 -13.58 18.78
CA PHE A 63 -20.01 -14.96 19.23
C PHE A 63 -21.29 -15.56 19.83
N VAL A 64 -21.96 -14.82 20.72
CA VAL A 64 -23.25 -15.25 21.33
C VAL A 64 -24.33 -15.41 20.26
N SER A 65 -24.44 -14.44 19.35
CA SER A 65 -25.43 -14.50 18.26
C SER A 65 -25.17 -15.68 17.34
N ALA A 66 -23.89 -15.98 17.02
CA ALA A 66 -23.51 -17.16 16.25
C ALA A 66 -23.94 -18.46 16.95
N ALA A 67 -23.64 -18.59 18.25
CA ALA A 67 -24.00 -19.77 19.01
C ALA A 67 -25.52 -19.98 19.07
N VAL A 68 -26.28 -18.92 19.35
CA VAL A 68 -27.75 -19.01 19.41
C VAL A 68 -28.34 -19.32 18.05
N SER A 69 -27.85 -18.65 16.99
CA SER A 69 -28.30 -18.92 15.60
C SER A 69 -28.07 -20.37 15.19
N VAL A 70 -26.86 -20.91 15.45
CA VAL A 70 -26.55 -22.31 15.12
C VAL A 70 -27.38 -23.30 15.93
N ILE A 71 -27.58 -23.07 17.23
CA ILE A 71 -28.44 -23.92 18.07
C ILE A 71 -29.86 -23.95 17.53
N LEU A 72 -30.44 -22.80 17.19
CA LEU A 72 -31.77 -22.73 16.59
C LEU A 72 -31.84 -23.43 15.24
N GLN A 73 -30.80 -23.26 14.39
CA GLN A 73 -30.71 -23.96 13.10
C GLN A 73 -30.61 -25.47 13.27
N LEU A 74 -29.87 -25.97 14.29
CA LEU A 74 -29.74 -27.39 14.59
C LEU A 74 -31.02 -27.97 15.22
N TYR A 75 -31.84 -27.14 15.86
CA TYR A 75 -33.13 -27.58 16.40
C TYR A 75 -34.18 -27.75 15.30
N THR A 76 -34.04 -27.05 14.17
CA THR A 76 -34.97 -27.09 13.03
C THR A 76 -35.19 -28.51 12.45
N PRO A 77 -34.17 -29.35 12.17
CA PRO A 77 -34.35 -30.71 11.71
C PRO A 77 -35.14 -31.60 12.68
N ILE A 78 -35.04 -31.38 13.99
CA ILE A 78 -35.80 -32.13 15.00
C ILE A 78 -37.29 -31.86 14.82
N LEU A 79 -37.67 -30.58 14.74
CA LEU A 79 -39.07 -30.20 14.56
C LEU A 79 -39.65 -30.71 13.22
N ILE A 80 -38.80 -30.73 12.17
CA ILE A 80 -39.22 -31.31 10.87
C ILE A 80 -39.43 -32.81 11.01
N GLY A 81 -38.52 -33.52 11.67
CA GLY A 81 -38.64 -34.97 11.91
C GLY A 81 -39.86 -35.34 12.74
N GLU A 82 -40.13 -34.61 13.84
CA GLU A 82 -41.36 -34.78 14.63
C GLU A 82 -42.62 -34.55 13.78
N GLY A 83 -42.59 -33.54 12.91
CA GLY A 83 -43.70 -33.27 11.98
C GLY A 83 -43.91 -34.39 10.96
N ILE A 84 -42.84 -34.99 10.43
CA ILE A 84 -42.91 -36.12 9.52
C ILE A 84 -43.53 -37.33 10.21
N ASP A 85 -43.13 -37.61 11.44
CA ASP A 85 -43.68 -38.74 12.20
C ASP A 85 -45.17 -38.62 12.49
N LEU A 86 -45.71 -37.38 12.57
CA LEU A 86 -47.17 -37.11 12.71
C LEU A 86 -47.97 -37.35 11.39
N ILE A 87 -47.28 -37.35 10.23
CA ILE A 87 -47.93 -37.42 8.89
C ILE A 87 -47.85 -38.82 8.29
N VAL A 88 -46.97 -39.72 8.80
CA VAL A 88 -46.66 -41.04 8.18
C VAL A 88 -47.90 -41.97 8.07
N ALA A 89 -48.92 -41.82 8.91
CA ALA A 89 -50.12 -42.64 8.84
C ALA A 89 -51.15 -42.09 7.84
N THR A 90 -51.46 -42.89 6.79
CA THR A 90 -52.37 -42.52 5.73
C THR A 90 -53.79 -42.18 6.28
N GLY A 91 -54.23 -40.92 6.08
CA GLY A 91 -55.60 -40.50 6.45
C GLY A 91 -55.80 -40.16 7.93
N GLN A 92 -54.73 -40.15 8.77
CA GLN A 92 -54.79 -39.85 10.20
C GLN A 92 -53.81 -38.73 10.57
N VAL A 93 -53.89 -37.59 9.89
CA VAL A 93 -53.08 -36.41 10.23
C VAL A 93 -53.74 -35.66 11.39
N ASP A 94 -53.08 -35.59 12.52
CA ASP A 94 -53.51 -34.79 13.68
C ASP A 94 -53.11 -33.31 13.48
N PHE A 95 -54.02 -32.53 12.92
CA PHE A 95 -53.84 -31.10 12.68
C PHE A 95 -53.77 -30.30 13.97
N ASP A 96 -54.37 -30.77 15.05
CA ASP A 96 -54.36 -30.07 16.33
C ASP A 96 -52.94 -30.08 16.96
N THR A 97 -52.17 -31.14 16.73
CA THR A 97 -50.77 -31.24 17.14
C THR A 97 -49.80 -30.66 16.10
N LEU A 98 -50.09 -30.80 14.81
CA LEU A 98 -49.23 -30.35 13.72
C LEU A 98 -49.17 -28.82 13.63
N LEU A 99 -50.27 -28.09 13.80
CA LEU A 99 -50.33 -26.64 13.66
C LEU A 99 -49.47 -25.90 14.70
N PRO A 100 -49.50 -26.24 16.01
CA PRO A 100 -48.54 -25.70 16.99
C PRO A 100 -47.08 -26.00 16.66
N LEU A 101 -46.75 -27.19 16.12
CA LEU A 101 -45.42 -27.58 15.72
C LEU A 101 -44.89 -26.71 14.57
N VAL A 102 -45.72 -26.50 13.54
CA VAL A 102 -45.37 -25.61 12.40
C VAL A 102 -45.18 -24.17 12.88
N THR A 103 -46.01 -23.69 13.81
CA THR A 103 -45.87 -22.36 14.39
C THR A 103 -44.56 -22.24 15.16
N LYS A 104 -44.20 -23.27 15.97
CA LYS A 104 -42.91 -23.35 16.68
C LYS A 104 -41.72 -23.37 15.71
N LEU A 105 -41.82 -24.15 14.63
CA LEU A 105 -40.83 -24.20 13.56
C LEU A 105 -40.63 -22.81 12.93
N ALA A 106 -41.71 -22.13 12.59
CA ALA A 106 -41.63 -20.78 12.02
C ALA A 106 -40.94 -19.78 12.98
N LEU A 107 -41.30 -19.81 14.27
CA LEU A 107 -40.65 -18.95 15.27
C LEU A 107 -39.14 -19.27 15.43
N VAL A 108 -38.76 -20.55 15.42
CA VAL A 108 -37.35 -20.97 15.49
C VAL A 108 -36.58 -20.50 14.26
N VAL A 109 -37.13 -20.62 13.06
CA VAL A 109 -36.49 -20.16 11.82
C VAL A 109 -36.32 -18.64 11.80
N VAL A 110 -37.37 -17.90 12.18
CA VAL A 110 -37.31 -16.43 12.27
C VAL A 110 -36.28 -16.00 13.34
N GLY A 111 -36.26 -16.68 14.48
CA GLY A 111 -35.27 -16.43 15.54
C GLY A 111 -33.85 -16.71 15.04
N ALA A 112 -33.63 -17.83 14.38
CA ALA A 112 -32.31 -18.17 13.79
C ALA A 112 -31.86 -17.10 12.79
N ALA A 113 -32.74 -16.64 11.89
CA ALA A 113 -32.45 -15.60 10.93
C ALA A 113 -32.13 -14.25 11.60
N ALA A 114 -32.88 -13.87 12.63
CA ALA A 114 -32.63 -12.65 13.38
C ALA A 114 -31.25 -12.66 14.07
N PHE A 115 -30.88 -13.76 14.71
CA PHE A 115 -29.56 -13.88 15.33
C PHE A 115 -28.44 -13.98 14.30
N GLN A 116 -28.66 -14.60 13.15
CA GLN A 116 -27.69 -14.62 12.06
C GLN A 116 -27.46 -13.22 11.46
N TRP A 117 -28.51 -12.44 11.31
CA TRP A 117 -28.41 -11.04 10.89
C TRP A 117 -27.64 -10.22 11.93
N LEU A 118 -27.96 -10.38 13.23
CA LEU A 118 -27.27 -9.69 14.31
C LEU A 118 -25.77 -10.06 14.36
N GLN A 119 -25.43 -11.34 14.18
CA GLN A 119 -24.06 -11.81 14.04
C GLN A 119 -23.35 -11.07 12.89
N GLY A 120 -23.93 -11.06 11.70
CA GLY A 120 -23.37 -10.37 10.54
C GLY A 120 -23.16 -8.89 10.79
N TYR A 121 -24.12 -8.21 11.39
CA TYR A 121 -24.00 -6.80 11.77
C TYR A 121 -22.83 -6.55 12.74
N CYS A 122 -22.71 -7.36 13.81
CA CYS A 122 -21.65 -7.21 14.81
C CYS A 122 -20.27 -7.51 14.21
N VAL A 123 -20.12 -8.53 13.37
CA VAL A 123 -18.84 -8.88 12.73
C VAL A 123 -18.43 -7.82 11.71
N ASN A 124 -19.35 -7.33 10.87
CA ASN A 124 -19.07 -6.24 9.94
C ASN A 124 -18.59 -5.00 10.70
N ARG A 125 -19.32 -4.59 11.72
CA ARG A 125 -18.96 -3.44 12.55
C ARG A 125 -17.56 -3.61 13.17
N LEU A 126 -17.29 -4.77 13.75
CA LEU A 126 -15.98 -5.10 14.34
C LEU A 126 -14.86 -4.99 13.31
N SER A 127 -15.03 -5.58 12.12
CA SER A 127 -14.04 -5.55 11.04
C SER A 127 -13.76 -4.12 10.58
N TYR A 128 -14.80 -3.34 10.26
CA TYR A 128 -14.62 -1.97 9.76
C TYR A 128 -14.06 -1.00 10.81
N GLU A 129 -14.45 -1.14 12.08
CA GLU A 129 -13.86 -0.35 13.18
C GLU A 129 -12.37 -0.68 13.34
N THR A 130 -12.00 -1.96 13.28
CA THR A 130 -10.60 -2.41 13.33
C THR A 130 -9.79 -1.87 12.14
N VAL A 131 -10.33 -1.96 10.92
CA VAL A 131 -9.70 -1.43 9.68
C VAL A 131 -9.50 0.07 9.79
N ARG A 132 -10.50 0.82 10.26
CA ARG A 132 -10.39 2.26 10.49
C ARG A 132 -9.25 2.60 11.44
N ASP A 133 -9.19 1.92 12.59
CA ASP A 133 -8.17 2.20 13.62
C ASP A 133 -6.76 1.90 13.09
N MET A 134 -6.58 0.78 12.38
CA MET A 134 -5.32 0.44 11.72
C MET A 134 -4.93 1.47 10.66
N ARG A 135 -5.89 1.95 9.86
CA ARG A 135 -5.62 2.93 8.80
C ARG A 135 -5.24 4.30 9.37
N VAL A 136 -5.87 4.72 10.46
CA VAL A 136 -5.52 5.96 11.17
C VAL A 136 -4.09 5.85 11.72
N GLU A 137 -3.75 4.74 12.40
CA GLU A 137 -2.41 4.53 12.94
C GLU A 137 -1.34 4.49 11.83
N ALA A 138 -1.65 3.87 10.69
CA ALA A 138 -0.75 3.83 9.54
C ALA A 138 -0.50 5.20 8.93
N SER A 139 -1.56 6.00 8.74
CA SER A 139 -1.45 7.36 8.22
C SER A 139 -0.63 8.25 9.15
N ASP A 140 -0.87 8.15 10.44
CA ASP A 140 -0.15 8.86 11.49
C ASP A 140 1.34 8.45 11.54
N LYS A 141 1.60 7.15 11.37
CA LYS A 141 2.95 6.61 11.26
C LYS A 141 3.69 7.15 10.03
N LEU A 142 3.07 7.14 8.86
CA LEU A 142 3.68 7.66 7.63
C LEU A 142 4.08 9.12 7.76
N SER A 143 3.27 9.94 8.43
CA SER A 143 3.59 11.36 8.66
C SER A 143 4.83 11.59 9.55
N ARG A 144 5.22 10.58 10.34
CA ARG A 144 6.38 10.61 11.26
C ARG A 144 7.59 9.82 10.74
N MET A 145 7.49 9.26 9.53
CA MET A 145 8.60 8.52 8.93
C MET A 145 9.70 9.46 8.43
N PRO A 146 10.99 9.05 8.52
CA PRO A 146 12.06 9.80 7.88
C PRO A 146 11.93 9.71 6.35
N LEU A 147 12.38 10.76 5.65
CA LEU A 147 12.34 10.79 4.19
C LEU A 147 13.15 9.63 3.57
N SER A 148 14.24 9.22 4.22
CA SER A 148 15.04 8.06 3.81
C SER A 148 14.24 6.75 3.70
N PHE A 149 13.23 6.57 4.56
CA PHE A 149 12.34 5.42 4.47
C PHE A 149 11.41 5.54 3.25
N ILE A 150 10.84 6.72 3.02
CA ILE A 150 9.93 6.96 1.89
C ILE A 150 10.68 6.80 0.56
N ASP A 151 11.89 7.38 0.44
CA ASP A 151 12.72 7.32 -0.76
C ASP A 151 13.26 5.91 -1.06
N SER A 152 13.43 5.07 -0.01
CA SER A 152 13.90 3.69 -0.15
C SER A 152 12.80 2.69 -0.56
N HIS A 153 11.54 3.10 -0.56
CA HIS A 153 10.39 2.26 -0.91
C HIS A 153 9.62 2.83 -2.11
N ALA A 154 9.11 1.96 -2.96
CA ALA A 154 8.22 2.40 -4.03
C ALA A 154 6.93 3.01 -3.43
N HIS A 155 6.53 4.20 -3.89
CA HIS A 155 5.32 4.88 -3.40
C HIS A 155 4.07 3.99 -3.51
N GLY A 156 3.94 3.24 -4.62
CA GLY A 156 2.83 2.29 -4.81
C GLY A 156 2.80 1.16 -3.77
N ASP A 157 3.97 0.70 -3.29
CA ASP A 157 4.03 -0.31 -2.23
C ASP A 157 3.55 0.27 -0.88
N LEU A 158 3.99 1.48 -0.53
CA LEU A 158 3.54 2.16 0.69
C LEU A 158 2.03 2.41 0.68
N MET A 159 1.50 2.90 -0.46
CA MET A 159 0.06 3.12 -0.62
C MET A 159 -0.71 1.80 -0.56
N SER A 160 -0.20 0.74 -1.19
CA SER A 160 -0.82 -0.59 -1.14
C SER A 160 -0.88 -1.15 0.28
N ARG A 161 0.12 -0.90 1.12
CA ARG A 161 0.13 -1.32 2.53
C ARG A 161 -0.98 -0.63 3.34
N VAL A 162 -1.23 0.66 3.11
CA VAL A 162 -2.24 1.43 3.86
C VAL A 162 -3.66 1.18 3.36
N VAL A 163 -3.84 0.94 2.06
CA VAL A 163 -5.15 0.74 1.44
C VAL A 163 -5.47 -0.75 1.33
N ASN A 164 -4.74 -1.48 0.49
CA ASN A 164 -5.09 -2.85 0.14
C ASN A 164 -4.80 -3.85 1.26
N ASP A 165 -3.64 -3.73 1.93
CA ASP A 165 -3.28 -4.69 2.99
C ASP A 165 -4.19 -4.57 4.21
N VAL A 166 -4.59 -3.34 4.57
CA VAL A 166 -5.52 -3.13 5.68
C VAL A 166 -6.91 -3.70 5.35
N ASP A 167 -7.38 -3.55 4.09
CA ASP A 167 -8.63 -4.15 3.65
C ASP A 167 -8.57 -5.69 3.65
N GLN A 168 -7.45 -6.27 3.19
CA GLN A 168 -7.23 -7.73 3.27
C GLN A 168 -7.25 -8.25 4.71
N VAL A 169 -6.71 -7.50 5.67
CA VAL A 169 -6.82 -7.83 7.10
C VAL A 169 -8.28 -7.81 7.54
N GLY A 170 -9.04 -6.78 7.13
CA GLY A 170 -10.47 -6.66 7.42
C GLY A 170 -11.29 -7.83 6.87
N ASP A 171 -11.04 -8.22 5.63
CA ASP A 171 -11.69 -9.37 4.99
C ASP A 171 -11.35 -10.68 5.70
N GLY A 172 -10.09 -10.86 6.09
CA GLY A 172 -9.66 -12.03 6.85
C GLY A 172 -10.28 -12.11 8.26
N LEU A 173 -10.44 -10.97 8.93
CA LEU A 173 -11.18 -10.91 10.20
C LEU A 173 -12.66 -11.25 10.01
N LEU A 174 -13.30 -10.66 8.99
CA LEU A 174 -14.70 -10.90 8.66
C LEU A 174 -14.95 -12.39 8.35
N GLN A 175 -14.18 -12.97 7.45
CA GLN A 175 -14.30 -14.37 7.05
C GLN A 175 -13.88 -15.31 8.19
N GLY A 176 -12.76 -15.00 8.86
CA GLY A 176 -12.24 -15.81 9.97
C GLY A 176 -13.24 -15.90 11.12
N PHE A 177 -13.77 -14.77 11.58
CA PHE A 177 -14.74 -14.78 12.68
C PHE A 177 -16.08 -15.39 12.27
N THR A 178 -16.58 -15.07 11.07
CA THR A 178 -17.87 -15.62 10.63
C THR A 178 -17.80 -17.12 10.40
N GLN A 179 -16.84 -17.60 9.60
CA GLN A 179 -16.82 -18.99 9.16
C GLN A 179 -16.18 -19.94 10.20
N LEU A 180 -15.10 -19.51 10.88
CA LEU A 180 -14.49 -20.36 11.91
C LEU A 180 -15.40 -20.54 13.12
N PHE A 181 -15.98 -19.45 13.65
CA PHE A 181 -16.84 -19.57 14.82
C PHE A 181 -18.12 -20.33 14.47
N THR A 182 -18.81 -19.96 13.40
CA THR A 182 -20.01 -20.67 12.98
C THR A 182 -19.69 -22.12 12.64
N GLY A 183 -18.59 -22.40 11.93
CA GLY A 183 -18.18 -23.75 11.55
C GLY A 183 -17.86 -24.63 12.75
N VAL A 184 -17.05 -24.14 13.70
CA VAL A 184 -16.72 -24.91 14.93
C VAL A 184 -17.96 -25.18 15.75
N ILE A 185 -18.82 -24.16 15.96
CA ILE A 185 -20.05 -24.34 16.74
C ILE A 185 -21.00 -25.30 16.02
N THR A 186 -21.08 -25.23 14.68
CA THR A 186 -21.89 -26.17 13.88
C THR A 186 -21.38 -27.60 14.02
N ILE A 187 -20.07 -27.86 13.88
CA ILE A 187 -19.49 -29.21 14.02
C ILE A 187 -19.79 -29.77 15.42
N VAL A 188 -19.44 -29.01 16.48
CA VAL A 188 -19.61 -29.45 17.87
C VAL A 188 -21.09 -29.60 18.21
N GLY A 189 -21.91 -28.63 17.81
CA GLY A 189 -23.36 -28.64 18.05
C GLY A 189 -24.05 -29.80 17.32
N THR A 190 -23.77 -30.00 16.01
CA THR A 190 -24.34 -31.11 15.24
C THR A 190 -23.95 -32.44 15.86
N LEU A 191 -22.69 -32.62 16.25
CA LEU A 191 -22.24 -33.86 16.89
C LEU A 191 -22.95 -34.11 18.24
N ALA A 192 -23.13 -33.07 19.06
CA ALA A 192 -23.84 -33.15 20.33
C ALA A 192 -25.32 -33.53 20.13
N PHE A 193 -26.00 -32.90 19.17
CA PHE A 193 -27.40 -33.23 18.84
C PHE A 193 -27.53 -34.66 18.28
N MET A 194 -26.64 -35.09 17.38
CA MET A 194 -26.64 -36.46 16.84
C MET A 194 -26.43 -37.51 17.94
N LEU A 195 -25.48 -37.25 18.87
CA LEU A 195 -25.22 -38.16 20.00
C LEU A 195 -26.42 -38.28 20.95
N SER A 196 -27.19 -37.17 21.13
CA SER A 196 -28.36 -37.19 21.98
C SER A 196 -29.53 -37.97 21.39
N ILE A 197 -29.56 -38.19 20.06
CA ILE A 197 -30.63 -38.94 19.38
C ILE A 197 -30.26 -40.43 19.24
N ASN A 198 -29.10 -40.70 18.63
CA ASN A 198 -28.68 -42.10 18.42
C ASN A 198 -27.17 -42.23 18.22
N LEU A 199 -26.50 -42.97 19.14
CA LEU A 199 -25.06 -43.19 19.10
C LEU A 199 -24.61 -43.95 17.86
N THR A 200 -25.35 -44.98 17.44
CA THR A 200 -24.94 -45.86 16.34
C THR A 200 -24.95 -45.09 15.02
N MET A 201 -26.00 -44.32 14.74
CA MET A 201 -26.07 -43.49 13.53
C MET A 201 -25.04 -42.37 13.54
N THR A 202 -24.74 -41.82 14.70
CA THR A 202 -23.66 -40.81 14.84
C THR A 202 -22.31 -41.38 14.47
N LEU A 203 -21.99 -42.60 14.92
CA LEU A 203 -20.75 -43.30 14.56
C LEU A 203 -20.65 -43.54 13.05
N VAL A 204 -21.76 -43.89 12.37
CA VAL A 204 -21.77 -44.05 10.90
C VAL A 204 -21.41 -42.75 10.21
N VAL A 205 -22.04 -41.62 10.58
CA VAL A 205 -21.74 -40.31 10.00
C VAL A 205 -20.28 -39.91 10.25
N VAL A 206 -19.80 -40.03 11.47
CA VAL A 206 -18.42 -39.68 11.87
C VAL A 206 -17.39 -40.52 11.15
N LEU A 207 -17.62 -41.83 10.96
CA LEU A 207 -16.69 -42.74 10.27
C LEU A 207 -16.61 -42.46 8.76
N VAL A 208 -17.70 -42.00 8.13
CA VAL A 208 -17.72 -41.76 6.67
C VAL A 208 -17.26 -40.35 6.32
N THR A 209 -17.37 -39.40 7.22
CA THR A 209 -16.97 -37.99 6.99
C THR A 209 -15.50 -37.80 6.59
N PRO A 210 -14.48 -38.52 7.15
CA PRO A 210 -13.09 -38.38 6.71
C PRO A 210 -12.88 -38.59 5.21
N LEU A 211 -13.72 -39.40 4.56
CA LEU A 211 -13.69 -39.59 3.11
C LEU A 211 -13.94 -38.27 2.34
N SER A 212 -14.89 -37.45 2.83
CA SER A 212 -15.16 -36.14 2.25
C SER A 212 -13.99 -35.17 2.41
N ILE A 213 -13.37 -35.16 3.60
CA ILE A 213 -12.21 -34.31 3.90
C ILE A 213 -11.01 -34.71 3.01
N PHE A 214 -10.72 -36.01 2.91
CA PHE A 214 -9.63 -36.50 2.07
C PHE A 214 -9.82 -36.15 0.59
N ALA A 215 -11.02 -36.33 0.07
CA ALA A 215 -11.31 -36.01 -1.32
C ALA A 215 -11.28 -34.49 -1.60
N ALA A 216 -11.85 -33.68 -0.71
CA ALA A 216 -11.76 -32.22 -0.82
C ALA A 216 -10.29 -31.73 -0.80
N GLY A 217 -9.46 -32.29 0.08
CA GLY A 217 -8.03 -31.99 0.16
C GLY A 217 -7.25 -32.41 -1.09
N ALA A 218 -7.56 -33.59 -1.67
CA ALA A 218 -6.94 -34.05 -2.91
C ALA A 218 -7.29 -33.11 -4.10
N ILE A 219 -8.56 -32.76 -4.25
CA ILE A 219 -9.02 -31.83 -5.30
C ILE A 219 -8.38 -30.45 -5.11
N ALA A 220 -8.37 -29.93 -3.89
CA ALA A 220 -7.76 -28.64 -3.58
C ALA A 220 -6.26 -28.60 -3.93
N LYS A 221 -5.51 -29.66 -3.63
CA LYS A 221 -4.07 -29.77 -3.97
C LYS A 221 -3.83 -29.77 -5.48
N LEU A 222 -4.66 -30.46 -6.26
CA LEU A 222 -4.58 -30.48 -7.72
C LEU A 222 -4.94 -29.13 -8.32
N SER A 223 -5.99 -28.49 -7.85
CA SER A 223 -6.44 -27.17 -8.30
C SER A 223 -5.42 -26.08 -8.00
N ASN A 224 -4.84 -26.05 -6.79
CA ASN A 224 -3.89 -25.03 -6.37
C ASN A 224 -2.67 -24.92 -7.30
N LYS A 225 -2.12 -26.07 -7.74
CA LYS A 225 -0.99 -26.08 -8.70
C LYS A 225 -1.35 -25.39 -10.02
N SER A 226 -2.56 -25.61 -10.53
CA SER A 226 -3.03 -25.02 -11.78
C SER A 226 -3.32 -23.52 -11.65
N PHE A 227 -3.95 -23.12 -10.54
CA PHE A 227 -4.20 -21.69 -10.26
C PHE A 227 -2.90 -20.91 -10.06
N THR A 228 -1.90 -21.44 -9.38
CA THR A 228 -0.58 -20.80 -9.22
C THR A 228 0.10 -20.58 -10.58
N ALA A 229 0.02 -21.57 -11.47
CA ALA A 229 0.56 -21.41 -12.83
C ALA A 229 -0.17 -20.32 -13.62
N GLN A 230 -1.50 -20.30 -13.57
CA GLN A 230 -2.33 -19.26 -14.20
C GLN A 230 -1.98 -17.87 -13.67
N GLN A 231 -1.91 -17.68 -12.35
CA GLN A 231 -1.58 -16.38 -11.74
C GLN A 231 -0.20 -15.88 -12.14
N ARG A 232 0.80 -16.78 -12.23
CA ARG A 232 2.15 -16.42 -12.69
C ARG A 232 2.12 -15.87 -14.13
N ILE A 233 1.44 -16.56 -15.06
CA ILE A 233 1.36 -16.13 -16.45
C ILE A 233 0.53 -14.85 -16.58
N GLN A 234 -0.55 -14.72 -15.82
CA GLN A 234 -1.36 -13.50 -15.76
C GLN A 234 -0.55 -12.30 -15.29
N GLY A 235 0.33 -12.47 -14.29
CA GLY A 235 1.27 -11.43 -13.85
C GLY A 235 2.26 -11.05 -14.94
N GLN A 236 2.80 -12.01 -15.70
CA GLN A 236 3.69 -11.73 -16.84
C GLN A 236 2.99 -10.97 -17.96
N LEU A 237 1.73 -11.35 -18.28
CA LEU A 237 0.93 -10.64 -19.26
C LEU A 237 0.59 -9.21 -18.78
N GLY A 238 0.24 -9.05 -17.51
CA GLY A 238 -0.03 -7.74 -16.91
C GLY A 238 1.19 -6.82 -17.00
N GLY A 239 2.38 -7.29 -16.60
CA GLY A 239 3.61 -6.52 -16.72
C GLY A 239 3.95 -6.14 -18.17
N HIS A 240 3.71 -7.06 -19.13
CA HIS A 240 3.90 -6.76 -20.56
C HIS A 240 2.93 -5.64 -21.03
N ILE A 241 1.66 -5.69 -20.63
CA ILE A 241 0.68 -4.66 -20.99
C ILE A 241 1.07 -3.32 -20.36
N GLU A 242 1.43 -3.29 -19.09
CA GLU A 242 1.84 -2.07 -18.39
C GLU A 242 3.04 -1.41 -19.06
N GLU A 243 4.09 -2.19 -19.40
CA GLU A 243 5.28 -1.71 -20.09
C GLU A 243 4.93 -1.11 -21.46
N TYR A 244 4.15 -1.82 -22.30
CA TYR A 244 3.88 -1.36 -23.66
C TYR A 244 2.84 -0.26 -23.74
N VAL A 245 1.84 -0.24 -22.86
CA VAL A 245 0.87 0.85 -22.79
C VAL A 245 1.50 2.11 -22.19
N GLY A 246 2.34 1.94 -21.14
CA GLY A 246 3.08 3.06 -20.54
C GLY A 246 4.00 3.75 -21.52
N GLU A 247 4.70 2.97 -22.36
CA GLU A 247 5.66 3.47 -23.35
C GLU A 247 5.13 3.45 -24.79
N GLN A 248 3.80 3.60 -24.99
CA GLN A 248 3.16 3.51 -26.30
C GLN A 248 3.79 4.44 -27.35
N LYS A 249 4.19 5.65 -26.95
CA LYS A 249 4.86 6.61 -27.84
C LYS A 249 6.18 6.07 -28.39
N LEU A 250 6.93 5.34 -27.56
CA LEU A 250 8.20 4.72 -27.95
C LEU A 250 7.94 3.54 -28.88
N VAL A 251 6.95 2.71 -28.57
CA VAL A 251 6.53 1.57 -29.40
C VAL A 251 6.16 2.04 -30.81
N ASP A 252 5.39 3.12 -30.92
CA ASP A 252 4.95 3.68 -32.20
C ASP A 252 6.11 4.34 -32.94
N ALA A 253 6.98 5.10 -32.25
CA ALA A 253 8.13 5.77 -32.84
C ALA A 253 9.12 4.79 -33.49
N PHE A 254 9.29 3.60 -32.95
CA PHE A 254 10.15 2.54 -33.47
C PHE A 254 9.40 1.49 -34.32
N ALA A 255 8.10 1.69 -34.57
CA ALA A 255 7.24 0.74 -35.28
C ALA A 255 7.33 -0.68 -34.70
N TYR A 256 7.49 -0.80 -33.38
CA TYR A 256 7.69 -2.07 -32.66
C TYR A 256 6.38 -2.82 -32.38
N GLY A 257 5.23 -2.22 -32.69
CA GLY A 257 3.88 -2.77 -32.47
C GLY A 257 3.70 -4.24 -32.85
N PRO A 258 4.13 -4.68 -34.07
CA PRO A 258 3.99 -6.08 -34.45
C PRO A 258 4.73 -7.07 -33.56
N HIS A 259 5.90 -6.71 -33.02
CA HIS A 259 6.67 -7.54 -32.09
C HIS A 259 6.03 -7.58 -30.70
N ALA A 260 5.52 -6.44 -30.24
CA ALA A 260 4.76 -6.34 -28.99
C ALA A 260 3.51 -7.24 -29.06
N GLN A 261 2.76 -7.16 -30.17
CA GLN A 261 1.59 -8.00 -30.41
C GLN A 261 1.93 -9.48 -30.45
N GLN A 262 3.00 -9.87 -31.12
CA GLN A 262 3.44 -11.27 -31.17
C GLN A 262 3.77 -11.81 -29.77
N ARG A 263 4.42 -11.00 -28.93
CA ARG A 263 4.71 -11.37 -27.53
C ARG A 263 3.45 -11.49 -26.68
N PHE A 264 2.52 -10.53 -26.86
CA PHE A 264 1.21 -10.57 -26.22
C PHE A 264 0.45 -11.85 -26.60
N ASP A 265 0.36 -12.16 -27.90
CA ASP A 265 -0.35 -13.34 -28.39
C ASP A 265 0.24 -14.65 -27.84
N ALA A 266 1.57 -14.74 -27.71
CA ALA A 266 2.24 -15.89 -27.13
C ALA A 266 1.88 -16.05 -25.63
N LEU A 267 1.96 -14.98 -24.84
CA LEU A 267 1.60 -14.98 -23.42
C LEU A 267 0.10 -15.26 -23.21
N ASN A 268 -0.76 -14.68 -24.09
CA ASN A 268 -2.20 -14.89 -24.02
C ASN A 268 -2.59 -16.34 -24.35
N ALA A 269 -1.93 -16.97 -25.33
CA ALA A 269 -2.13 -18.38 -25.65
C ALA A 269 -1.68 -19.29 -24.48
N GLU A 270 -0.56 -18.96 -23.82
CA GLU A 270 -0.09 -19.67 -22.64
C GLU A 270 -1.08 -19.49 -21.46
N LEU A 271 -1.59 -18.25 -21.25
CA LEU A 271 -2.60 -17.94 -20.24
C LEU A 271 -3.91 -18.69 -20.50
N TYR A 272 -4.34 -18.75 -21.78
CA TYR A 272 -5.54 -19.52 -22.16
C TYR A 272 -5.40 -20.98 -21.73
N THR A 273 -4.30 -21.63 -22.09
CA THR A 273 -4.07 -23.06 -21.77
C THR A 273 -3.99 -23.31 -20.24
N ALA A 274 -3.27 -22.43 -19.52
CA ALA A 274 -3.16 -22.52 -18.08
C ALA A 274 -4.50 -22.21 -17.39
N GLY A 275 -5.24 -21.21 -17.90
CA GLY A 275 -6.55 -20.82 -17.39
C GLY A 275 -7.61 -21.90 -17.60
N GLU A 276 -7.68 -22.51 -18.80
CA GLU A 276 -8.58 -23.62 -19.08
C GLU A 276 -8.33 -24.79 -18.09
N ARG A 277 -7.08 -25.17 -17.89
CA ARG A 277 -6.72 -26.22 -16.94
C ARG A 277 -7.05 -25.87 -15.50
N ALA A 278 -6.78 -24.63 -15.09
CA ALA A 278 -7.09 -24.14 -13.74
C ALA A 278 -8.61 -24.12 -13.51
N GLN A 279 -9.38 -23.61 -14.48
CA GLN A 279 -10.83 -23.55 -14.43
C GLN A 279 -11.45 -24.94 -14.43
N PHE A 280 -10.95 -25.87 -15.24
CA PHE A 280 -11.40 -27.25 -15.24
C PHE A 280 -11.16 -27.93 -13.87
N MET A 281 -9.94 -27.82 -13.33
CA MET A 281 -9.62 -28.39 -12.01
C MET A 281 -10.44 -27.75 -10.89
N GLY A 282 -10.62 -26.41 -10.94
CA GLY A 282 -11.48 -25.70 -9.99
C GLY A 282 -12.94 -26.12 -10.07
N SER A 283 -13.46 -26.32 -11.28
CA SER A 283 -14.85 -26.74 -11.50
C SER A 283 -15.15 -28.14 -10.98
N LEU A 284 -14.14 -29.02 -10.84
CA LEU A 284 -14.32 -30.36 -10.25
C LEU A 284 -14.53 -30.31 -8.73
N SER A 285 -14.17 -29.20 -8.06
CA SER A 285 -14.26 -29.12 -6.60
C SER A 285 -15.69 -29.29 -6.10
N ASN A 286 -16.63 -28.51 -6.64
CA ASN A 286 -18.04 -28.56 -6.23
C ASN A 286 -18.74 -29.90 -6.57
N PRO A 287 -18.68 -30.40 -7.82
CA PRO A 287 -19.27 -31.71 -8.14
C PRO A 287 -18.63 -32.87 -7.37
N GLY A 288 -17.29 -32.83 -7.21
CA GLY A 288 -16.55 -33.88 -6.50
C GLY A 288 -16.94 -33.98 -5.02
N THR A 289 -16.99 -32.85 -4.32
CA THR A 289 -17.42 -32.81 -2.91
C THR A 289 -18.90 -33.17 -2.77
N ARG A 290 -19.78 -32.70 -3.68
CA ARG A 290 -21.20 -33.07 -3.69
C ARG A 290 -21.39 -34.57 -3.94
N PHE A 291 -20.64 -35.17 -4.86
CA PHE A 291 -20.72 -36.59 -5.13
C PHE A 291 -20.41 -37.43 -3.87
N ILE A 292 -19.36 -37.05 -3.14
CA ILE A 292 -18.99 -37.75 -1.90
C ILE A 292 -20.02 -37.52 -0.80
N ASN A 293 -20.51 -36.28 -0.65
CA ASN A 293 -21.56 -35.97 0.32
C ASN A 293 -22.85 -36.77 0.01
N ASN A 294 -23.17 -36.95 -1.27
CA ASN A 294 -24.32 -37.80 -1.68
C ASN A 294 -24.10 -39.27 -1.38
N ILE A 295 -22.85 -39.77 -1.45
CA ILE A 295 -22.52 -41.15 -0.98
C ILE A 295 -22.76 -41.26 0.53
N ILE A 296 -22.28 -40.28 1.32
CA ILE A 296 -22.51 -40.23 2.78
C ILE A 296 -24.02 -40.22 3.06
N TYR A 297 -24.76 -39.35 2.35
CA TYR A 297 -26.21 -39.28 2.45
C TYR A 297 -26.90 -40.61 2.13
N ALA A 298 -26.48 -41.29 1.04
CA ALA A 298 -27.02 -42.59 0.66
C ALA A 298 -26.74 -43.69 1.71
N VAL A 299 -25.50 -43.73 2.25
CA VAL A 299 -25.14 -44.70 3.30
C VAL A 299 -25.99 -44.45 4.56
N VAL A 300 -26.13 -43.24 5.00
CA VAL A 300 -26.97 -42.87 6.16
C VAL A 300 -28.46 -43.22 5.90
N ALA A 301 -28.95 -42.94 4.67
CA ALA A 301 -30.31 -43.28 4.30
C ALA A 301 -30.57 -44.79 4.33
N VAL A 302 -29.70 -45.57 3.70
CA VAL A 302 -29.85 -47.05 3.66
C VAL A 302 -29.80 -47.64 5.06
N ILE A 303 -28.80 -47.30 5.87
CA ILE A 303 -28.69 -47.78 7.24
C ILE A 303 -29.86 -47.33 8.09
N GLY A 304 -30.28 -46.07 7.94
CA GLY A 304 -31.42 -45.53 8.65
C GLY A 304 -32.73 -46.24 8.29
N CYS A 305 -33.00 -46.48 6.98
CA CYS A 305 -34.17 -47.21 6.52
C CYS A 305 -34.17 -48.65 7.00
N VAL A 306 -33.02 -49.36 6.98
CA VAL A 306 -32.91 -50.68 7.54
C VAL A 306 -33.22 -50.64 9.05
N GLY A 307 -32.75 -49.64 9.77
CA GLY A 307 -33.06 -49.45 11.20
C GLY A 307 -34.53 -49.23 11.48
N VAL A 308 -35.26 -48.51 10.61
CA VAL A 308 -36.73 -48.34 10.72
C VAL A 308 -37.46 -49.67 10.51
N ILE A 309 -37.04 -50.47 9.54
CA ILE A 309 -37.73 -51.72 9.17
C ILE A 309 -37.42 -52.86 10.14
N THR A 310 -36.14 -53.03 10.56
CA THR A 310 -35.67 -54.17 11.30
C THR A 310 -35.38 -53.91 12.79
N GLY A 311 -35.32 -52.64 13.18
CA GLY A 311 -34.86 -52.22 14.51
C GLY A 311 -33.35 -52.34 14.74
N VAL A 312 -32.60 -52.80 13.74
CA VAL A 312 -31.14 -53.01 13.79
C VAL A 312 -30.43 -52.28 12.65
N PRO A 313 -29.33 -51.60 12.86
CA PRO A 313 -28.54 -51.47 14.09
C PRO A 313 -29.08 -50.46 15.11
N ALA A 314 -30.11 -49.69 14.76
CA ALA A 314 -30.73 -48.70 15.61
C ALA A 314 -32.23 -48.57 15.34
N ALA A 315 -33.06 -48.66 16.38
CA ALA A 315 -34.49 -48.38 16.25
C ALA A 315 -34.70 -46.88 15.98
N LEU A 316 -35.23 -46.54 14.80
CA LEU A 316 -35.47 -45.19 14.36
C LEU A 316 -36.91 -45.05 13.84
N THR A 317 -37.40 -43.80 13.88
CA THR A 317 -38.63 -43.41 13.14
C THR A 317 -38.24 -42.89 11.76
N VAL A 318 -39.22 -42.70 10.88
CA VAL A 318 -39.01 -42.10 9.56
C VAL A 318 -38.49 -40.65 9.70
N GLY A 319 -39.07 -39.89 10.65
CA GLY A 319 -38.61 -38.58 11.02
C GLY A 319 -37.17 -38.59 11.58
N GLY A 320 -36.84 -39.62 12.37
CA GLY A 320 -35.49 -39.81 12.87
C GLY A 320 -34.43 -39.99 11.77
N VAL A 321 -34.75 -40.71 10.71
CA VAL A 321 -33.88 -40.82 9.52
C VAL A 321 -33.69 -39.47 8.86
N GLN A 322 -34.74 -38.69 8.68
CA GLN A 322 -34.69 -37.35 8.09
C GLN A 322 -33.82 -36.39 8.92
N ILE A 323 -33.88 -36.46 10.24
CA ILE A 323 -33.04 -35.69 11.14
C ILE A 323 -31.57 -36.00 10.89
N PHE A 324 -31.20 -37.31 10.85
CA PHE A 324 -29.82 -37.72 10.60
C PHE A 324 -29.30 -37.32 9.21
N LEU A 325 -30.13 -37.38 8.19
CA LEU A 325 -29.81 -36.93 6.83
C LEU A 325 -29.51 -35.42 6.81
N SER A 326 -30.32 -34.62 7.52
CA SER A 326 -30.13 -33.20 7.65
C SER A 326 -28.83 -32.88 8.41
N TYR A 327 -28.56 -33.58 9.52
CA TYR A 327 -27.34 -33.41 10.29
C TYR A 327 -26.09 -33.88 9.55
N ALA A 328 -26.13 -34.96 8.77
CA ALA A 328 -25.01 -35.39 7.95
C ALA A 328 -24.60 -34.28 6.95
N ASN A 329 -25.58 -33.60 6.35
CA ASN A 329 -25.32 -32.45 5.49
C ASN A 329 -24.72 -31.25 6.26
N GLN A 330 -25.30 -30.90 7.41
CA GLN A 330 -24.82 -29.76 8.22
C GLN A 330 -23.44 -30.03 8.81
N TYR A 331 -23.14 -31.28 9.19
CA TYR A 331 -21.83 -31.66 9.73
C TYR A 331 -20.71 -31.60 8.69
N THR A 332 -20.99 -31.96 7.43
CA THR A 332 -19.99 -31.96 6.35
C THR A 332 -19.73 -30.59 5.74
N LYS A 333 -20.68 -29.65 5.84
CA LYS A 333 -20.59 -28.33 5.23
C LYS A 333 -19.37 -27.50 5.67
N PRO A 334 -19.06 -27.34 6.97
CA PRO A 334 -17.88 -26.58 7.41
C PRO A 334 -16.54 -27.13 6.91
N PHE A 335 -16.41 -28.46 6.76
CA PHE A 335 -15.18 -29.07 6.23
C PHE A 335 -14.94 -28.72 4.76
N ASN A 336 -15.98 -28.52 3.97
CA ASN A 336 -15.86 -28.09 2.58
C ASN A 336 -15.46 -26.60 2.47
N GLU A 337 -15.81 -25.79 3.45
CA GLU A 337 -15.51 -24.35 3.48
C GLU A 337 -14.11 -24.04 4.05
N VAL A 338 -13.53 -24.95 4.83
CA VAL A 338 -12.23 -24.76 5.53
C VAL A 338 -11.10 -24.33 4.60
N THR A 339 -11.02 -24.89 3.39
CA THR A 339 -9.94 -24.55 2.45
C THR A 339 -9.95 -23.07 2.05
N ASN A 340 -11.13 -22.53 1.76
CA ASN A 340 -11.29 -21.14 1.39
C ASN A 340 -10.96 -20.22 2.56
N VAL A 341 -11.42 -20.57 3.75
CA VAL A 341 -11.15 -19.82 4.99
C VAL A 341 -9.66 -19.76 5.31
N ILE A 342 -8.97 -20.90 5.20
CA ILE A 342 -7.51 -20.97 5.44
C ILE A 342 -6.77 -20.06 4.47
N THR A 343 -7.11 -20.08 3.18
CA THR A 343 -6.47 -19.20 2.18
C THR A 343 -6.69 -17.73 2.49
N GLN A 344 -7.91 -17.34 2.83
CA GLN A 344 -8.25 -15.96 3.21
C GLN A 344 -7.47 -15.50 4.45
N ILE A 345 -7.42 -16.37 5.47
CA ILE A 345 -6.65 -16.09 6.69
C ILE A 345 -5.16 -15.98 6.38
N GLN A 346 -4.58 -16.84 5.55
CA GLN A 346 -3.18 -16.75 5.15
C GLN A 346 -2.87 -15.44 4.43
N THR A 347 -3.74 -15.00 3.52
CA THR A 347 -3.62 -13.70 2.85
C THR A 347 -3.68 -12.55 3.84
N ALA A 348 -4.66 -12.56 4.75
CA ALA A 348 -4.79 -11.56 5.80
C ALA A 348 -3.57 -11.50 6.73
N TYR A 349 -2.99 -12.65 7.09
CA TYR A 349 -1.75 -12.70 7.88
C TYR A 349 -0.55 -12.14 7.12
N ALA A 350 -0.41 -12.42 5.83
CA ALA A 350 0.65 -11.85 5.00
C ALA A 350 0.54 -10.32 4.93
N SER A 351 -0.66 -9.80 4.70
CA SER A 351 -0.96 -8.37 4.69
C SER A 351 -0.75 -7.72 6.07
N ALA A 352 -1.19 -8.37 7.15
CA ALA A 352 -0.95 -7.90 8.51
C ALA A 352 0.55 -7.81 8.85
N ARG A 353 1.38 -8.75 8.38
CA ARG A 353 2.84 -8.71 8.55
C ARG A 353 3.44 -7.48 7.88
N ARG A 354 3.09 -7.20 6.60
CA ARG A 354 3.57 -6.01 5.88
C ARG A 354 3.13 -4.73 6.56
N MET A 355 1.88 -4.70 7.03
CA MET A 355 1.34 -3.55 7.76
C MET A 355 2.07 -3.33 9.09
N PHE A 356 2.30 -4.38 9.88
CA PHE A 356 3.04 -4.27 11.15
C PHE A 356 4.51 -3.93 10.93
N ALA A 357 5.12 -4.38 9.84
CA ALA A 357 6.45 -3.97 9.43
C ALA A 357 6.53 -2.45 9.20
N LEU A 358 5.50 -1.85 8.57
CA LEU A 358 5.39 -0.40 8.42
C LEU A 358 5.22 0.30 9.78
N LEU A 359 4.32 -0.20 10.64
CA LEU A 359 4.06 0.40 11.95
C LEU A 359 5.26 0.34 12.90
N ASP A 360 6.09 -0.68 12.80
CA ASP A 360 7.28 -0.87 13.63
C ASP A 360 8.56 -0.31 13.00
N ALA A 361 8.48 0.23 11.78
CA ALA A 361 9.62 0.88 11.15
C ALA A 361 10.08 2.10 11.98
N ARG A 362 11.38 2.40 11.93
CA ARG A 362 11.99 3.47 12.71
C ARG A 362 11.40 4.82 12.31
N GLU A 363 10.87 5.54 13.28
CA GLU A 363 10.39 6.92 13.08
C GLU A 363 11.57 7.89 12.97
N GLN A 364 11.30 9.07 12.42
CA GLN A 364 12.23 10.18 12.47
C GLN A 364 12.57 10.48 13.94
N GLU A 365 13.85 10.66 14.23
CA GLU A 365 14.26 11.03 15.58
C GLU A 365 13.53 12.30 16.02
N PRO A 366 12.92 12.32 17.21
CA PRO A 366 12.27 13.52 17.70
C PRO A 366 13.27 14.66 17.82
N ASP A 367 12.78 15.90 17.76
CA ASP A 367 13.61 17.06 18.06
C ASP A 367 14.11 16.97 19.51
N ALA A 368 15.31 17.52 19.77
CA ALA A 368 15.87 17.53 21.10
C ALA A 368 14.89 18.20 22.10
N SER A 369 14.86 17.72 23.33
CA SER A 369 13.94 18.25 24.36
C SER A 369 14.19 19.73 24.70
N ASP A 370 15.39 20.22 24.41
CA ASP A 370 15.85 21.62 24.56
C ASP A 370 15.93 22.35 23.22
N ALA A 371 15.36 21.80 22.13
CA ALA A 371 15.32 22.41 20.83
C ALA A 371 14.60 23.76 20.87
N VAL A 372 15.22 24.76 20.24
CA VAL A 372 14.74 26.15 20.23
C VAL A 372 14.02 26.46 18.93
N GLU A 373 13.05 27.35 18.96
CA GLU A 373 12.45 27.88 17.73
C GLU A 373 13.34 28.92 17.07
N LEU A 374 13.53 28.82 15.75
CA LEU A 374 14.18 29.83 14.92
C LEU A 374 13.12 30.90 14.55
N ALA A 375 12.95 31.90 15.41
CA ALA A 375 11.86 32.88 15.29
C ALA A 375 12.12 33.98 14.24
N ALA A 376 13.38 34.40 14.07
CA ALA A 376 13.78 35.48 13.16
C ALA A 376 15.07 35.11 12.45
N PRO A 377 15.01 34.30 11.38
CA PRO A 377 16.20 33.86 10.68
C PRO A 377 16.89 35.04 9.96
N LYS A 378 18.21 35.17 10.15
CA LYS A 378 19.06 36.16 9.46
C LYS A 378 19.58 35.62 8.13
N GLY A 379 19.64 34.30 8.00
CA GLY A 379 20.08 33.62 6.80
C GLY A 379 21.58 33.33 6.72
N GLU A 380 22.28 33.31 7.86
CA GLU A 380 23.66 32.81 7.91
C GLU A 380 23.66 31.28 7.90
N VAL A 381 24.48 30.65 7.03
CA VAL A 381 24.57 29.19 6.92
C VAL A 381 26.04 28.78 6.88
N ALA A 382 26.43 27.83 7.74
CA ALA A 382 27.77 27.26 7.73
C ALA A 382 27.74 25.73 7.68
N PHE A 383 28.60 25.17 6.82
CA PHE A 383 28.95 23.74 6.82
C PHE A 383 30.37 23.62 7.34
N GLU A 384 30.56 22.84 8.38
CA GLU A 384 31.82 22.62 9.05
C GLU A 384 32.21 21.13 8.95
N HIS A 385 33.09 20.78 8.02
CA HIS A 385 33.63 19.43 7.81
C HIS A 385 32.52 18.35 7.69
N VAL A 386 31.51 18.60 6.84
CA VAL A 386 30.33 17.74 6.73
C VAL A 386 30.62 16.53 5.83
N ASP A 387 30.41 15.33 6.39
CA ASP A 387 30.38 14.05 5.66
C ASP A 387 28.95 13.52 5.62
N PHE A 388 28.59 12.89 4.49
CA PHE A 388 27.28 12.26 4.34
C PHE A 388 27.28 11.11 3.34
N SER A 389 26.48 10.08 3.65
CA SER A 389 26.23 8.89 2.82
C SER A 389 24.77 8.48 2.87
N TYR A 390 24.15 8.21 1.73
CA TYR A 390 22.82 7.55 1.71
C TYR A 390 22.90 6.07 2.12
N VAL A 391 24.03 5.43 1.80
CA VAL A 391 24.31 4.04 2.11
C VAL A 391 25.68 4.00 2.81
N PRO A 392 25.81 3.30 3.96
CA PRO A 392 27.04 3.33 4.78
C PRO A 392 28.35 3.03 4.02
N ASP A 393 28.28 2.17 3.00
CA ASP A 393 29.47 1.72 2.25
C ASP A 393 29.89 2.66 1.11
N ARG A 394 29.10 3.73 0.83
CA ARG A 394 29.39 4.65 -0.27
C ARG A 394 29.27 6.10 0.18
N LYS A 395 30.42 6.70 0.54
CA LYS A 395 30.51 8.13 0.84
C LYS A 395 30.09 8.95 -0.38
N LEU A 396 29.16 9.89 -0.18
CA LEU A 396 28.67 10.79 -1.22
C LEU A 396 29.21 12.21 -1.06
N LEU A 397 29.20 12.74 0.17
CA LEU A 397 29.80 14.05 0.47
C LEU A 397 30.95 13.85 1.48
N GLN A 398 32.07 14.55 1.26
CA GLN A 398 33.26 14.42 2.06
C GLN A 398 33.86 15.79 2.33
N ASP A 399 34.04 16.12 3.59
CA ASP A 399 34.73 17.33 4.09
C ASP A 399 34.15 18.62 3.48
N ILE A 400 32.83 18.75 3.44
CA ILE A 400 32.15 19.93 2.90
C ILE A 400 32.28 21.08 3.89
N CYS A 401 32.89 22.19 3.44
CA CYS A 401 33.06 23.43 4.19
C CYS A 401 32.47 24.59 3.38
N ILE A 402 31.44 25.28 3.91
CA ILE A 402 30.80 26.44 3.30
C ILE A 402 30.56 27.48 4.40
N ASP A 403 30.83 28.75 4.14
CA ASP A 403 30.49 29.90 4.99
C ASP A 403 29.65 30.88 4.16
N ALA A 404 28.34 30.87 4.38
CA ALA A 404 27.38 31.69 3.68
C ALA A 404 26.85 32.79 4.60
N LYS A 405 27.25 34.03 4.34
CA LYS A 405 26.76 35.20 5.06
C LYS A 405 25.36 35.61 4.58
N PRO A 406 24.57 36.29 5.41
CA PRO A 406 23.26 36.78 5.03
C PRO A 406 23.26 37.55 3.70
N GLY A 407 22.34 37.21 2.81
CA GLY A 407 22.15 37.85 1.51
C GLY A 407 23.08 37.38 0.39
N MET A 408 24.03 36.46 0.65
CA MET A 408 24.92 35.93 -0.38
C MET A 408 24.21 34.91 -1.30
N ARG A 409 24.58 34.92 -2.59
CA ARG A 409 24.11 33.98 -3.61
C ARG A 409 25.19 32.97 -3.94
N PHE A 410 24.93 31.70 -3.67
CA PHE A 410 25.80 30.57 -4.00
C PHE A 410 25.30 29.81 -5.22
N ALA A 411 26.15 29.62 -6.22
CA ALA A 411 25.88 28.74 -7.35
C ALA A 411 26.59 27.40 -7.14
N LEU A 412 25.83 26.30 -7.13
CA LEU A 412 26.33 24.93 -7.07
C LEU A 412 26.50 24.40 -8.48
N VAL A 413 27.72 24.10 -8.88
CA VAL A 413 28.09 23.68 -10.24
C VAL A 413 28.85 22.36 -10.19
N GLY A 414 28.63 21.47 -11.14
CA GLY A 414 29.32 20.19 -11.24
C GLY A 414 28.52 19.13 -11.99
N PRO A 415 29.13 17.97 -12.29
CA PRO A 415 28.46 16.89 -13.02
C PRO A 415 27.26 16.33 -12.26
N THR A 416 26.37 15.64 -12.97
CA THR A 416 25.24 14.93 -12.35
C THR A 416 25.78 13.87 -11.38
N GLY A 417 25.16 13.77 -10.21
CA GLY A 417 25.54 12.81 -9.17
C GLY A 417 26.68 13.25 -8.24
N CYS A 418 27.23 14.48 -8.37
CA CYS A 418 28.29 14.96 -7.47
C CYS A 418 27.79 15.42 -6.08
N GLY A 419 26.48 15.39 -5.81
CA GLY A 419 25.92 15.70 -4.48
C GLY A 419 25.23 17.06 -4.32
N LYS A 420 24.99 17.85 -5.39
CA LYS A 420 24.34 19.18 -5.31
C LYS A 420 22.98 19.15 -4.63
N THR A 421 22.05 18.32 -5.09
CA THR A 421 20.71 18.16 -4.50
C THR A 421 20.79 17.57 -3.09
N THR A 422 21.79 16.71 -2.83
CA THR A 422 22.01 16.16 -1.48
C THR A 422 22.37 17.26 -0.48
N LEU A 423 23.17 18.24 -0.87
CA LEU A 423 23.51 19.38 -0.03
C LEU A 423 22.26 20.20 0.36
N ILE A 424 21.33 20.38 -0.58
CA ILE A 424 20.01 21.01 -0.33
C ILE A 424 19.20 20.20 0.67
N ASN A 425 19.15 18.87 0.51
CA ASN A 425 18.40 17.97 1.40
C ASN A 425 18.95 17.99 2.84
N LEU A 426 20.26 18.14 3.00
CA LEU A 426 20.89 18.26 4.31
C LEU A 426 20.57 19.59 5.00
N LEU A 427 20.50 20.71 4.27
CA LEU A 427 20.09 22.00 4.81
C LEU A 427 18.69 21.98 5.40
N LEU A 428 17.75 21.31 4.73
CA LEU A 428 16.38 21.10 5.20
C LEU A 428 16.26 20.04 6.31
N ARG A 429 17.39 19.43 6.68
CA ARG A 429 17.40 18.32 7.63
C ARG A 429 16.38 17.22 7.26
N PHE A 430 16.32 16.89 5.95
CA PHE A 430 15.61 15.70 5.46
C PHE A 430 16.38 14.44 5.79
N TYR A 431 17.72 14.57 5.84
CA TYR A 431 18.67 13.55 6.26
C TYR A 431 19.59 14.14 7.32
N ASP A 432 20.02 13.32 8.26
CA ASP A 432 21.04 13.70 9.25
C ASP A 432 22.44 13.38 8.72
N ILE A 433 23.41 14.24 9.00
CA ILE A 433 24.81 14.10 8.57
C ILE A 433 25.54 13.01 9.34
N ASP A 434 26.53 12.35 8.71
CA ASP A 434 27.36 11.32 9.33
C ASP A 434 28.43 11.93 10.25
N ALA A 435 29.06 13.03 9.83
CA ALA A 435 30.07 13.77 10.60
C ALA A 435 30.02 15.26 10.30
N GLY A 436 30.66 16.06 11.13
CA GLY A 436 30.70 17.52 11.01
C GLY A 436 29.51 18.23 11.63
N ARG A 437 29.24 19.46 11.15
CA ARG A 437 28.16 20.31 11.66
C ARG A 437 27.58 21.18 10.55
N ILE A 438 26.26 21.33 10.54
CA ILE A 438 25.56 22.34 9.76
C ILE A 438 24.97 23.35 10.75
N ALA A 439 25.35 24.62 10.61
CA ALA A 439 24.86 25.69 11.46
C ALA A 439 24.00 26.68 10.66
N VAL A 440 22.95 27.19 11.31
CA VAL A 440 22.10 28.27 10.82
C VAL A 440 22.10 29.36 11.88
N ASP A 441 22.42 30.59 11.50
CA ASP A 441 22.54 31.74 12.40
C ASP A 441 23.44 31.44 13.62
N GLY A 442 24.58 30.76 13.37
CA GLY A 442 25.61 30.43 14.38
C GLY A 442 25.28 29.24 15.29
N ARG A 443 24.09 28.65 15.20
CA ARG A 443 23.68 27.50 16.00
C ARG A 443 23.49 26.24 15.14
N SER A 444 23.76 25.06 15.69
CA SER A 444 23.59 23.79 14.98
C SER A 444 22.12 23.61 14.53
N SER A 445 21.93 23.13 13.31
CA SER A 445 20.60 22.79 12.77
C SER A 445 19.88 21.71 13.62
N ARG A 446 20.63 20.92 14.40
CA ARG A 446 20.06 19.93 15.32
C ARG A 446 19.48 20.54 16.61
N ASP A 447 19.90 21.74 16.96
CA ASP A 447 19.44 22.47 18.17
C ASP A 447 18.13 23.21 17.93
N TYR A 448 17.65 23.27 16.68
CA TYR A 448 16.35 23.85 16.33
C TYR A 448 15.27 22.77 16.18
N THR A 449 14.02 23.18 16.43
CA THR A 449 12.89 22.35 15.99
C THR A 449 12.88 22.29 14.47
N ARG A 450 12.68 21.10 13.88
CA ARG A 450 12.63 20.93 12.41
C ARG A 450 11.59 21.83 11.75
N ALA A 451 10.46 22.01 12.40
CA ALA A 451 9.39 22.86 11.88
C ALA A 451 9.81 24.34 11.75
N SER A 452 10.50 24.91 12.76
CA SER A 452 11.00 26.28 12.70
C SER A 452 12.18 26.43 11.74
N LEU A 453 13.07 25.46 11.72
CA LEU A 453 14.21 25.41 10.78
C LEU A 453 13.69 25.41 9.33
N ARG A 454 12.78 24.50 8.98
CA ARG A 454 12.24 24.40 7.61
C ARG A 454 11.47 25.63 7.18
N ARG A 455 10.79 26.31 8.09
CA ARG A 455 10.13 27.61 7.80
C ARG A 455 11.09 28.73 7.41
N ALA A 456 12.35 28.66 7.84
CA ALA A 456 13.37 29.61 7.44
C ALA A 456 13.83 29.44 5.97
N PHE A 457 13.53 28.29 5.37
CA PHE A 457 13.89 27.95 3.99
C PHE A 457 12.70 28.02 3.05
N GLY A 458 12.91 28.58 1.86
CA GLY A 458 12.01 28.46 0.72
C GLY A 458 12.67 27.59 -0.34
N MET A 459 11.93 26.59 -0.85
CA MET A 459 12.46 25.66 -1.83
C MET A 459 11.64 25.70 -3.13
N VAL A 460 12.34 25.85 -4.26
CA VAL A 460 11.78 25.64 -5.59
C VAL A 460 12.53 24.49 -6.24
N LEU A 461 11.82 23.36 -6.44
CA LEU A 461 12.39 22.15 -7.02
C LEU A 461 12.36 22.21 -8.56
N GLN A 462 13.20 21.35 -9.18
CA GLN A 462 13.19 21.10 -10.62
C GLN A 462 11.82 20.59 -11.08
N ASP A 463 11.28 19.57 -10.40
CA ASP A 463 9.94 19.06 -10.64
C ASP A 463 8.93 19.90 -9.85
N THR A 464 8.20 20.73 -10.59
CA THR A 464 7.17 21.59 -10.00
C THR A 464 5.91 20.80 -9.76
N TRP A 465 5.49 20.69 -8.50
CA TRP A 465 4.31 19.95 -8.13
C TRP A 465 3.18 20.87 -7.62
N LEU A 466 1.96 20.64 -8.14
CA LEU A 466 0.75 21.35 -7.75
C LEU A 466 -0.26 20.34 -7.24
N PHE A 467 -0.89 20.68 -6.11
CA PHE A 467 -1.94 19.87 -5.51
C PHE A 467 -3.27 20.07 -6.24
N GLU A 468 -4.13 19.07 -6.19
CA GLU A 468 -5.53 19.23 -6.56
C GLU A 468 -6.19 20.27 -5.63
N GLY A 469 -6.77 21.32 -6.23
CA GLY A 469 -7.34 22.44 -5.52
C GLY A 469 -7.34 23.69 -6.37
N THR A 470 -7.70 24.83 -5.80
CA THR A 470 -7.67 26.10 -6.54
C THR A 470 -6.25 26.63 -6.75
N VAL A 471 -6.07 27.52 -7.71
CA VAL A 471 -4.81 28.26 -7.89
C VAL A 471 -4.45 29.01 -6.61
N ALA A 472 -5.44 29.61 -5.93
CA ALA A 472 -5.23 30.31 -4.67
C ALA A 472 -4.72 29.37 -3.57
N ASP A 473 -5.33 28.19 -3.40
CA ASP A 473 -4.91 27.18 -2.40
C ASP A 473 -3.48 26.72 -2.66
N ASN A 474 -3.10 26.54 -3.92
CA ASN A 474 -1.76 26.16 -4.30
C ASN A 474 -0.71 27.24 -3.97
N ILE A 475 -1.03 28.51 -4.15
CA ILE A 475 -0.14 29.60 -3.74
C ILE A 475 -0.09 29.73 -2.22
N ALA A 476 -1.24 29.59 -1.54
CA ALA A 476 -1.35 29.68 -0.09
C ALA A 476 -0.85 28.44 0.67
N TYR A 477 -0.37 27.41 -0.03
CA TYR A 477 0.00 26.11 0.58
C TYR A 477 0.95 26.21 1.78
N GLY A 478 1.95 27.12 1.72
CA GLY A 478 2.89 27.38 2.83
C GLY A 478 2.36 28.33 3.92
N CYS A 479 1.25 29.04 3.66
CA CYS A 479 0.59 30.00 4.54
C CYS A 479 -0.93 29.87 4.43
N PRO A 480 -1.55 28.85 5.05
CA PRO A 480 -3.00 28.59 4.91
C PRO A 480 -3.90 29.74 5.35
N ASP A 481 -3.41 30.58 6.26
CA ASP A 481 -4.14 31.75 6.81
C ASP A 481 -3.93 33.03 5.98
N ALA A 482 -3.26 32.96 4.82
CA ALA A 482 -3.00 34.11 3.97
C ALA A 482 -4.30 34.68 3.39
N THR A 483 -4.42 36.03 3.41
CA THR A 483 -5.56 36.70 2.80
C THR A 483 -5.49 36.63 1.27
N ARG A 484 -6.63 36.83 0.60
CA ARG A 484 -6.71 36.84 -0.86
C ARG A 484 -5.79 37.89 -1.48
N GLU A 485 -5.66 39.04 -0.82
CA GLU A 485 -4.83 40.17 -1.24
C GLU A 485 -3.34 39.77 -1.20
N GLN A 486 -2.91 39.08 -0.14
CA GLN A 486 -1.54 38.59 -0.02
C GLN A 486 -1.21 37.54 -1.11
N VAL A 487 -2.14 36.66 -1.42
CA VAL A 487 -1.99 35.65 -2.51
C VAL A 487 -1.86 36.36 -3.86
N ILE A 488 -2.68 37.39 -4.12
CA ILE A 488 -2.62 38.16 -5.36
C ILE A 488 -1.30 38.93 -5.46
N GLU A 489 -0.81 39.53 -4.36
CA GLU A 489 0.45 40.26 -4.34
C GLU A 489 1.65 39.33 -4.59
N ALA A 490 1.69 38.16 -3.95
CA ALA A 490 2.70 37.15 -4.22
C ALA A 490 2.69 36.69 -5.69
N ALA A 491 1.51 36.48 -6.27
CA ALA A 491 1.36 36.11 -7.68
C ALA A 491 1.81 37.24 -8.64
N LYS A 492 1.62 38.52 -8.30
CA LYS A 492 2.12 39.67 -9.10
C LYS A 492 3.63 39.70 -9.09
N ARG A 493 4.26 39.59 -7.94
CA ARG A 493 5.71 39.55 -7.76
C ARG A 493 6.34 38.37 -8.51
N ALA A 494 5.69 37.21 -8.46
CA ALA A 494 6.10 36.02 -9.22
C ALA A 494 5.76 36.09 -10.72
N HIS A 495 5.29 37.19 -11.25
CA HIS A 495 4.82 37.37 -12.65
C HIS A 495 3.71 36.38 -13.07
N ALA A 496 3.05 35.67 -12.12
CA ALA A 496 1.98 34.71 -12.36
C ALA A 496 0.60 35.36 -12.58
N HIS A 497 0.35 36.56 -11.99
CA HIS A 497 -0.95 37.20 -11.98
C HIS A 497 -1.59 37.36 -13.38
N LYS A 498 -0.79 37.70 -14.40
CA LYS A 498 -1.30 37.96 -15.75
C LYS A 498 -1.98 36.72 -16.38
N PHE A 499 -1.38 35.57 -16.26
CA PHE A 499 -2.00 34.35 -16.81
C PHE A 499 -3.13 33.83 -15.93
N ILE A 500 -3.04 33.99 -14.58
CA ILE A 500 -4.08 33.56 -13.65
C ILE A 500 -5.41 34.27 -13.94
N VAL A 501 -5.40 35.61 -14.16
CA VAL A 501 -6.64 36.36 -14.45
C VAL A 501 -7.24 36.05 -15.83
N GLN A 502 -6.48 35.41 -16.72
CA GLN A 502 -6.98 34.96 -18.02
C GLN A 502 -7.67 33.60 -17.93
N LEU A 503 -7.55 32.90 -16.79
CA LEU A 503 -8.25 31.61 -16.55
C LEU A 503 -9.75 31.87 -16.35
N PRO A 504 -10.63 30.92 -16.72
CA PRO A 504 -12.09 31.12 -16.66
C PRO A 504 -12.62 31.53 -15.29
N LYS A 505 -11.97 31.08 -14.19
CA LYS A 505 -12.32 31.41 -12.80
C LYS A 505 -11.18 32.15 -12.08
N GLY A 506 -10.16 32.62 -12.81
CA GLY A 506 -9.01 33.31 -12.22
C GLY A 506 -8.34 32.44 -11.14
N TYR A 507 -8.15 33.01 -9.96
CA TYR A 507 -7.56 32.33 -8.80
C TYR A 507 -8.39 31.18 -8.24
N ASP A 508 -9.69 31.12 -8.53
CA ASP A 508 -10.60 30.05 -8.10
C ASP A 508 -10.70 28.93 -9.15
N THR A 509 -9.83 28.96 -10.17
CA THR A 509 -9.69 27.86 -11.12
C THR A 509 -9.12 26.64 -10.40
N VAL A 510 -9.83 25.52 -10.50
CA VAL A 510 -9.40 24.24 -9.92
C VAL A 510 -8.33 23.62 -10.81
N ILE A 511 -7.22 23.27 -10.21
CA ILE A 511 -6.11 22.53 -10.80
C ILE A 511 -6.39 21.05 -10.55
N GLY A 512 -6.39 20.23 -11.61
CA GLY A 512 -6.50 18.79 -11.50
C GLY A 512 -5.15 18.13 -11.18
N GLU A 513 -5.15 16.79 -11.17
CA GLU A 513 -3.97 15.98 -10.90
C GLU A 513 -2.79 16.42 -11.79
N ASP A 514 -1.57 16.44 -11.25
CA ASP A 514 -0.32 16.86 -11.92
C ASP A 514 -0.33 18.27 -12.54
N GLY A 515 -1.18 19.17 -12.04
CA GLY A 515 -1.23 20.56 -12.50
C GLY A 515 -2.01 20.75 -13.81
N GLY A 516 -2.75 19.76 -14.27
CA GLY A 516 -3.69 19.87 -15.37
C GLY A 516 -3.10 20.41 -16.67
N THR A 517 -3.72 21.47 -17.23
CA THR A 517 -3.36 22.06 -18.53
C THR A 517 -2.26 23.14 -18.46
N PHE A 518 -1.68 23.40 -17.28
CA PHE A 518 -0.62 24.42 -17.14
C PHE A 518 0.68 23.99 -17.81
N SER A 519 1.33 24.95 -18.51
CA SER A 519 2.69 24.73 -19.02
C SER A 519 3.68 24.61 -17.85
N GLN A 520 4.83 23.97 -18.10
CA GLN A 520 5.88 23.82 -17.08
C GLN A 520 6.31 25.18 -16.50
N GLY A 521 6.44 26.23 -17.32
CA GLY A 521 6.77 27.56 -16.86
C GLY A 521 5.67 28.18 -15.99
N GLN A 522 4.39 27.97 -16.31
CA GLN A 522 3.27 28.43 -15.48
C GLN A 522 3.25 27.73 -14.11
N LYS A 523 3.49 26.40 -14.09
CA LYS A 523 3.64 25.65 -12.84
C LYS A 523 4.78 26.21 -11.99
N GLN A 524 5.91 26.52 -12.62
CA GLN A 524 7.07 27.08 -11.92
C GLN A 524 6.77 28.48 -11.34
N LEU A 525 6.09 29.36 -12.08
CA LEU A 525 5.66 30.67 -11.56
C LEU A 525 4.71 30.53 -10.36
N LEU A 526 3.82 29.56 -10.34
CA LEU A 526 2.96 29.27 -9.18
C LEU A 526 3.77 28.77 -7.97
N CYS A 527 4.77 27.92 -8.19
CA CYS A 527 5.67 27.47 -7.13
C CYS A 527 6.53 28.62 -6.58
N ILE A 528 7.00 29.53 -7.45
CA ILE A 528 7.71 30.74 -7.02
C ILE A 528 6.77 31.64 -6.19
N ALA A 529 5.51 31.85 -6.62
CA ALA A 529 4.52 32.62 -5.86
C ALA A 529 4.26 32.02 -4.46
N ARG A 530 4.22 30.68 -4.36
CA ARG A 530 4.12 29.97 -3.08
C ARG A 530 5.26 30.32 -2.12
N VAL A 531 6.50 30.33 -2.63
CA VAL A 531 7.68 30.65 -1.84
C VAL A 531 7.73 32.16 -1.52
N MET A 532 7.32 33.04 -2.44
CA MET A 532 7.25 34.48 -2.17
C MET A 532 6.26 34.85 -1.06
N LEU A 533 5.17 34.08 -0.95
CA LEU A 533 4.17 34.29 0.10
C LEU A 533 4.69 33.91 1.50
N THR A 534 5.55 32.91 1.58
CA THR A 534 6.16 32.48 2.87
C THR A 534 7.28 33.40 3.35
N ASP A 535 7.85 34.21 2.47
CA ASP A 535 8.93 35.18 2.72
C ASP A 535 10.12 34.62 3.52
N PRO A 536 10.77 33.54 3.08
CA PRO A 536 11.84 32.87 3.81
C PRO A 536 13.16 33.67 3.75
N ALA A 537 14.03 33.51 4.77
CA ALA A 537 15.34 34.15 4.79
C ALA A 537 16.38 33.44 3.91
N ILE A 538 16.20 32.13 3.67
CA ILE A 538 17.13 31.30 2.90
C ILE A 538 16.38 30.63 1.77
N LEU A 539 16.97 30.61 0.58
CA LEU A 539 16.38 30.01 -0.62
C LEU A 539 17.21 28.84 -1.12
N LEU A 540 16.53 27.79 -1.50
CA LEU A 540 17.07 26.59 -2.12
C LEU A 540 16.41 26.40 -3.48
N LEU A 541 17.15 26.66 -4.56
CA LEU A 541 16.62 26.70 -5.91
C LEU A 541 17.28 25.62 -6.77
N ASP A 542 16.48 24.79 -7.42
CA ASP A 542 16.94 23.82 -8.42
C ASP A 542 16.46 24.28 -9.81
N GLU A 543 17.40 24.79 -10.61
CA GLU A 543 17.13 25.50 -11.84
C GLU A 543 17.20 24.57 -13.07
N ALA A 544 16.17 23.76 -13.29
CA ALA A 544 16.04 23.01 -14.54
C ALA A 544 14.85 23.52 -15.38
N THR A 545 15.16 24.18 -16.50
CA THR A 545 14.17 24.85 -17.35
C THR A 545 14.24 24.40 -18.80
N SER A 546 14.71 23.19 -19.06
CA SER A 546 14.96 22.67 -20.42
C SER A 546 13.71 22.53 -21.33
N SER A 547 12.51 22.76 -20.79
CA SER A 547 11.23 22.53 -21.49
C SER A 547 10.30 23.75 -21.50
N ILE A 548 10.83 24.97 -21.28
CA ILE A 548 10.03 26.20 -21.17
C ILE A 548 10.24 27.07 -22.41
N ASP A 549 9.17 27.68 -22.92
CA ASP A 549 9.26 28.65 -24.01
C ASP A 549 10.01 29.90 -23.58
N THR A 550 10.74 30.54 -24.51
CA THR A 550 11.64 31.68 -24.24
C THR A 550 10.97 32.84 -23.53
N ARG A 551 9.68 33.12 -23.82
CA ARG A 551 8.95 34.23 -23.19
C ARG A 551 8.65 33.95 -21.72
N THR A 552 8.15 32.76 -21.43
CA THR A 552 7.87 32.35 -20.05
C THR A 552 9.17 32.18 -19.27
N GLU A 553 10.24 31.73 -19.95
CA GLU A 553 11.58 31.63 -19.37
C GLU A 553 12.08 32.95 -18.81
N LEU A 554 11.94 34.06 -19.57
CA LEU A 554 12.31 35.41 -19.11
C LEU A 554 11.49 35.84 -17.90
N GLN A 555 10.20 35.49 -17.83
CA GLN A 555 9.36 35.76 -16.66
C GLN A 555 9.79 34.97 -15.43
N VAL A 556 10.09 33.69 -15.60
CA VAL A 556 10.61 32.80 -14.53
C VAL A 556 11.94 33.34 -14.00
N GLN A 557 12.84 33.77 -14.90
CA GLN A 557 14.12 34.35 -14.51
C GLN A 557 13.93 35.66 -13.70
N ALA A 558 13.07 36.57 -14.17
CA ALA A 558 12.76 37.80 -13.45
C ALA A 558 12.14 37.52 -12.06
N ALA A 559 11.27 36.51 -11.97
CA ALA A 559 10.70 36.06 -10.70
C ALA A 559 11.75 35.47 -9.74
N PHE A 560 12.71 34.72 -10.25
CA PHE A 560 13.84 34.25 -9.44
C PHE A 560 14.74 35.37 -8.95
N ASP A 561 15.07 36.33 -9.81
CA ASP A 561 15.91 37.50 -9.43
C ASP A 561 15.23 38.32 -8.33
N GLU A 562 13.91 38.55 -8.44
CA GLU A 562 13.13 39.21 -7.39
C GLU A 562 13.06 38.38 -6.10
N LEU A 563 12.86 37.09 -6.22
CA LEU A 563 12.81 36.18 -5.07
C LEU A 563 14.15 36.14 -4.31
N MET A 564 15.28 36.13 -5.02
CA MET A 564 16.64 36.09 -4.42
C MET A 564 17.09 37.41 -3.83
N ALA A 565 16.44 38.55 -4.15
CA ALA A 565 16.88 39.87 -3.71
C ALA A 565 16.92 39.98 -2.16
N GLY A 566 18.12 40.22 -1.61
CA GLY A 566 18.33 40.38 -0.17
C GLY A 566 18.29 39.10 0.68
N ARG A 567 18.18 37.92 0.05
CA ARG A 567 18.12 36.62 0.74
C ARG A 567 19.35 35.77 0.44
N THR A 568 19.72 34.95 1.41
CA THR A 568 20.78 33.94 1.20
C THR A 568 20.24 32.85 0.27
N SER A 569 20.92 32.58 -0.83
CA SER A 569 20.39 31.68 -1.86
C SER A 569 21.42 30.63 -2.27
N PHE A 570 21.03 29.37 -2.26
CA PHE A 570 21.78 28.25 -2.84
C PHE A 570 21.07 27.80 -4.10
N VAL A 571 21.73 27.94 -5.24
CA VAL A 571 21.14 27.65 -6.55
C VAL A 571 21.92 26.52 -7.21
N VAL A 572 21.26 25.41 -7.51
CA VAL A 572 21.79 24.39 -8.43
C VAL A 572 21.68 24.96 -9.84
N ALA A 573 22.78 25.56 -10.29
CA ALA A 573 22.77 26.36 -11.50
C ALA A 573 23.00 25.52 -12.74
N HIS A 574 22.05 25.58 -13.66
CA HIS A 574 22.13 25.03 -15.02
C HIS A 574 22.21 26.12 -16.10
N ARG A 575 22.19 27.40 -15.69
CA ARG A 575 22.22 28.56 -16.57
C ARG A 575 23.44 29.44 -16.30
N LEU A 576 23.99 29.94 -17.39
CA LEU A 576 25.14 30.82 -17.34
C LEU A 576 24.86 32.14 -16.60
N SER A 577 23.67 32.73 -16.80
CA SER A 577 23.25 34.00 -16.14
C SER A 577 23.25 33.86 -14.62
N THR A 578 22.73 32.76 -14.09
CA THR A 578 22.67 32.47 -12.65
C THR A 578 24.05 32.23 -12.07
N ILE A 579 24.90 31.48 -12.79
CA ILE A 579 26.29 31.21 -12.36
C ILE A 579 27.08 32.52 -12.31
N ARG A 580 26.96 33.37 -13.35
CA ARG A 580 27.74 34.60 -13.48
C ARG A 580 27.38 35.67 -12.42
N ASN A 581 26.12 35.70 -11.99
CA ASN A 581 25.61 36.67 -11.02
C ASN A 581 25.72 36.19 -9.55
N ALA A 582 26.32 35.02 -9.31
CA ALA A 582 26.55 34.49 -7.98
C ALA A 582 27.72 35.19 -7.29
N ASP A 583 27.59 35.46 -5.97
CA ASP A 583 28.67 35.99 -5.17
C ASP A 583 29.79 34.96 -4.93
N CYS A 584 29.42 33.68 -4.93
CA CYS A 584 30.36 32.56 -4.81
C CYS A 584 29.86 31.36 -5.60
N ILE A 585 30.70 30.82 -6.43
CA ILE A 585 30.49 29.56 -7.15
C ILE A 585 31.21 28.44 -6.40
N LEU A 586 30.50 27.35 -6.13
CA LEU A 586 31.04 26.14 -5.54
C LEU A 586 31.09 25.05 -6.61
N VAL A 587 32.29 24.66 -7.03
CA VAL A 587 32.49 23.60 -8.02
C VAL A 587 32.62 22.28 -7.29
N MET A 588 31.67 21.40 -7.53
CA MET A 588 31.59 20.08 -6.88
C MET A 588 32.01 18.97 -7.85
N ARG A 589 32.88 18.08 -7.39
CA ARG A 589 33.27 16.86 -8.08
C ARG A 589 33.50 15.73 -7.08
N ASP A 590 32.96 14.55 -7.34
CA ASP A 590 33.13 13.34 -6.52
C ASP A 590 32.83 13.57 -5.02
N GLY A 591 31.81 14.39 -4.74
CA GLY A 591 31.36 14.66 -3.37
C GLY A 591 32.20 15.68 -2.60
N GLN A 592 33.10 16.40 -3.25
CA GLN A 592 33.95 17.44 -2.64
C GLN A 592 33.78 18.78 -3.35
N ILE A 593 34.03 19.88 -2.65
CA ILE A 593 34.17 21.21 -3.24
C ILE A 593 35.63 21.36 -3.66
N ILE A 594 35.88 21.31 -4.98
CA ILE A 594 37.24 21.37 -5.53
C ILE A 594 37.69 22.79 -5.85
N GLU A 595 36.74 23.70 -6.16
CA GLU A 595 37.03 25.11 -6.43
C GLU A 595 35.93 25.99 -5.85
N ARG A 596 36.30 27.20 -5.40
CA ARG A 596 35.36 28.22 -4.95
C ARG A 596 35.87 29.61 -5.31
N GLY A 597 34.95 30.48 -5.74
CA GLY A 597 35.28 31.88 -6.08
C GLY A 597 34.19 32.52 -6.94
N THR A 598 34.43 33.72 -7.39
CA THR A 598 33.58 34.41 -8.36
C THR A 598 33.80 33.86 -9.78
N HIS A 599 32.90 34.21 -10.70
CA HIS A 599 33.00 33.83 -12.10
C HIS A 599 34.36 34.19 -12.72
N ASP A 600 34.81 35.42 -12.53
CA ASP A 600 36.02 35.94 -13.14
C ASP A 600 37.27 35.31 -12.51
N GLU A 601 37.30 35.11 -11.19
CA GLU A 601 38.38 34.43 -10.48
C GLU A 601 38.58 33.00 -10.95
N LEU A 602 37.50 32.23 -11.08
CA LEU A 602 37.53 30.83 -11.47
C LEU A 602 37.87 30.66 -12.97
N LEU A 603 37.45 31.58 -13.82
CA LEU A 603 37.90 31.59 -15.23
C LEU A 603 39.41 31.93 -15.34
N ALA A 604 39.89 32.88 -14.54
CA ALA A 604 41.31 33.25 -14.54
C ALA A 604 42.21 32.11 -13.99
N ALA A 605 41.69 31.30 -13.06
CA ALA A 605 42.39 30.14 -12.50
C ALA A 605 42.55 28.98 -13.53
N ASP A 606 41.81 29.01 -14.64
CA ASP A 606 41.84 28.02 -15.73
C ASP A 606 41.68 26.56 -15.27
N GLY A 607 40.87 26.36 -14.22
CA GLY A 607 40.64 25.07 -13.57
C GLY A 607 39.40 24.32 -14.10
N SER A 608 38.85 23.45 -13.25
CA SER A 608 37.68 22.63 -13.58
C SER A 608 36.44 23.46 -13.95
N TYR A 609 36.27 24.63 -13.33
CA TYR A 609 35.21 25.57 -13.71
C TYR A 609 35.37 26.10 -15.12
N ALA A 610 36.58 26.53 -15.50
CA ALA A 610 36.86 27.03 -16.82
C ALA A 610 36.66 25.96 -17.91
N GLU A 611 37.05 24.71 -17.62
CA GLU A 611 36.80 23.56 -18.50
C GLU A 611 35.29 23.33 -18.69
N LEU A 612 34.51 23.31 -17.59
CA LEU A 612 33.07 23.14 -17.61
C LEU A 612 32.38 24.29 -18.36
N TYR A 613 32.83 25.53 -18.13
CA TYR A 613 32.31 26.70 -18.80
C TYR A 613 32.52 26.61 -20.32
N ARG A 614 33.74 26.25 -20.77
CA ARG A 614 34.04 26.09 -22.20
C ARG A 614 33.26 24.95 -22.84
N SER A 615 33.04 23.87 -22.12
CA SER A 615 32.32 22.70 -22.66
C SER A 615 30.80 22.92 -22.78
N GLN A 616 30.22 23.72 -21.88
CA GLN A 616 28.76 23.90 -21.82
C GLN A 616 28.26 25.25 -22.38
N PHE A 617 29.08 26.30 -22.32
CA PHE A 617 28.62 27.68 -22.58
C PHE A 617 29.47 28.47 -23.57
N ALA A 618 30.68 28.05 -23.91
CA ALA A 618 31.50 28.69 -24.92
C ALA A 618 31.29 28.01 -26.26
N GLN A 619 30.18 28.32 -26.92
CA GLN A 619 29.92 28.09 -28.33
C GLN A 619 30.08 29.38 -29.11
#